data_235e2fd22bc26d5e1ccd523270c59d7a
#
_entry.id   235e2fd22bc26d5e1ccd523270c59d7a
#
_cell.length_a   1.000
_cell.length_b   1.000
_cell.length_c   1.000
_cell.angle_alpha   90.00
_cell.angle_beta   90.00
_cell.angle_gamma   90.00
#
_symmetry.space_group_name_H-M   'P 1'
#
loop_
_entity.id
_entity.type
_entity.pdbx_description
1 polymer ?
#
loop_
_entity_poly.entity_id
_entity_poly.type
_entity_poly.pdbx_seq_one_letter_code
_entity_poly.pdbx_strand_id
1 'polypeptide(L)'
;MMEADTNKINTVQAKDQGSKIQTQKIQEKKIQSPKMQTHIIQTQKIQEKKMQSPKIQTQKTQEKKIQSLKMQTHIIQTQKMQEEKIQSLKIQTQKIQEKKIQSQKMQVQKIQRYKVQRQKAGRLAGLDTIRGITLLSMMLYHTCWDLVFLFGKKIPGYSGFGGYVWQQSICWTFILLAGFCWSLGSHHLKRGLIVFGSGILITFVTLLVMPESRVIFGVLTLIGSCMLLLIPMEKLLLKLRAEIGLAGSSLLFLLFRNVNTGYLGFENWNILKLPDGFYENLFTTYLGFPQKGFFSADYFSLLPWFFLFLTGFYLYQLVQKNHMMEKLFSWRVPGFDVIGRHSLLIYLLHQPVVFGISWMLFQI
;
A
#
# COMPACT_ATOMS: atom_id res chain seq x y z
N MET A 1 17.44 -22.16 -2.30
CA MET A 1 16.45 -21.15 -1.90
C MET A 1 15.14 -21.23 -2.71
N MET A 2 15.08 -22.09 -3.74
CA MET A 2 13.84 -22.34 -4.53
C MET A 2 12.99 -23.52 -4.02
N GLU A 3 13.56 -24.44 -3.24
CA GLU A 3 12.84 -25.62 -2.72
C GLU A 3 11.93 -25.33 -1.50
N ALA A 4 12.22 -24.30 -0.73
CA ALA A 4 11.43 -23.96 0.45
C ALA A 4 10.05 -23.32 0.14
N ASP A 5 9.93 -22.65 -1.00
CA ASP A 5 8.67 -22.02 -1.42
C ASP A 5 7.67 -22.99 -2.05
N THR A 6 8.16 -24.06 -2.67
CA THR A 6 7.32 -25.10 -3.28
C THR A 6 6.62 -25.95 -2.20
N ASN A 7 7.28 -26.21 -1.08
CA ASN A 7 6.71 -26.97 0.02
C ASN A 7 5.61 -26.20 0.78
N LYS A 8 5.71 -24.87 0.87
CA LYS A 8 4.66 -24.05 1.51
C LYS A 8 3.38 -23.97 0.68
N ILE A 9 3.51 -23.95 -0.64
CA ILE A 9 2.35 -23.92 -1.57
C ILE A 9 1.63 -25.28 -1.53
N ASN A 10 2.37 -26.37 -1.50
CA ASN A 10 1.79 -27.71 -1.43
C ASN A 10 1.09 -27.99 -0.08
N THR A 11 1.60 -27.45 1.03
CA THR A 11 0.99 -27.63 2.36
C THR A 11 -0.32 -26.83 2.51
N VAL A 12 -0.45 -25.69 1.87
CA VAL A 12 -1.69 -24.88 1.86
C VAL A 12 -2.74 -25.53 0.97
N GLN A 13 -2.34 -26.11 -0.18
CA GLN A 13 -3.27 -26.83 -1.06
C GLN A 13 -3.77 -28.14 -0.44
N ALA A 14 -2.94 -28.87 0.28
CA ALA A 14 -3.34 -30.10 0.98
C ALA A 14 -4.32 -29.84 2.15
N LYS A 15 -4.16 -28.72 2.87
CA LYS A 15 -5.12 -28.32 3.92
C LYS A 15 -6.49 -27.89 3.36
N ASP A 16 -6.52 -27.23 2.20
CA ASP A 16 -7.78 -26.80 1.57
C ASP A 16 -8.55 -27.99 0.97
N GLN A 17 -7.87 -29.00 0.44
CA GLN A 17 -8.47 -30.26 -0.01
C GLN A 17 -9.01 -31.11 1.17
N GLY A 18 -8.28 -31.20 2.28
CA GLY A 18 -8.72 -31.91 3.47
C GLY A 18 -10.00 -31.33 4.09
N SER A 19 -10.13 -30.03 4.11
CA SER A 19 -11.32 -29.32 4.57
C SER A 19 -12.55 -29.57 3.68
N LYS A 20 -12.36 -29.63 2.36
CA LYS A 20 -13.45 -29.89 1.39
C LYS A 20 -13.95 -31.33 1.46
N ILE A 21 -13.07 -32.30 1.67
CA ILE A 21 -13.43 -33.73 1.82
C ILE A 21 -14.18 -33.94 3.13
N GLN A 22 -13.83 -33.26 4.20
CA GLN A 22 -14.51 -33.35 5.49
C GLN A 22 -15.91 -32.74 5.46
N THR A 23 -16.11 -31.66 4.73
CA THR A 23 -17.42 -31.01 4.52
C THR A 23 -18.33 -31.88 3.65
N GLN A 24 -17.80 -32.54 2.61
CA GLN A 24 -18.56 -33.48 1.79
C GLN A 24 -19.01 -34.72 2.58
N LYS A 25 -18.14 -35.30 3.39
CA LYS A 25 -18.49 -36.46 4.25
C LYS A 25 -19.54 -36.14 5.33
N ILE A 26 -19.57 -34.91 5.82
CA ILE A 26 -20.59 -34.44 6.79
C ILE A 26 -21.94 -34.23 6.10
N GLN A 27 -21.96 -33.79 4.84
CA GLN A 27 -23.20 -33.67 4.07
C GLN A 27 -23.77 -35.05 3.65
N GLU A 28 -22.93 -35.99 3.24
CA GLU A 28 -23.37 -37.36 2.92
C GLU A 28 -23.91 -38.10 4.16
N LYS A 29 -23.32 -37.92 5.35
CA LYS A 29 -23.85 -38.49 6.61
C LYS A 29 -25.18 -37.88 7.06
N LYS A 30 -25.50 -36.64 6.68
CA LYS A 30 -26.80 -36.02 6.99
C LYS A 30 -27.96 -36.55 6.12
N ILE A 31 -27.66 -37.11 4.94
CA ILE A 31 -28.65 -37.67 4.00
C ILE A 31 -29.00 -39.13 4.35
N GLN A 32 -28.13 -39.82 5.11
CA GLN A 32 -28.34 -41.21 5.53
C GLN A 32 -28.82 -41.34 6.98
N SER A 33 -29.68 -40.47 7.45
CA SER A 33 -30.24 -40.61 8.80
C SER A 33 -31.36 -41.65 8.84
N PRO A 34 -31.29 -42.68 9.70
CA PRO A 34 -32.23 -43.83 9.75
C PRO A 34 -33.65 -43.47 10.14
N LYS A 35 -33.97 -42.28 10.53
CA LYS A 35 -35.31 -41.87 11.00
C LYS A 35 -36.38 -41.80 9.93
N MET A 36 -36.02 -41.75 8.63
CA MET A 36 -37.00 -41.70 7.54
C MET A 36 -37.44 -43.11 7.06
N GLN A 37 -36.60 -44.12 7.25
CA GLN A 37 -36.98 -45.52 6.89
C GLN A 37 -37.89 -46.17 7.93
N THR A 38 -37.79 -45.80 9.18
CA THR A 38 -38.59 -46.40 10.26
C THR A 38 -40.07 -45.95 10.21
N HIS A 39 -40.37 -44.79 9.69
CA HIS A 39 -41.76 -44.30 9.59
C HIS A 39 -42.55 -44.94 8.44
N ILE A 40 -41.87 -45.44 7.40
CA ILE A 40 -42.49 -46.09 6.24
C ILE A 40 -42.89 -47.56 6.58
N ILE A 41 -42.09 -48.22 7.43
CA ILE A 41 -42.34 -49.65 7.78
C ILE A 41 -43.46 -49.80 8.83
N GLN A 42 -43.67 -48.84 9.71
CA GLN A 42 -44.73 -48.88 10.71
C GLN A 42 -46.11 -48.61 10.13
N THR A 43 -46.23 -47.85 9.04
CA THR A 43 -47.53 -47.56 8.39
C THR A 43 -48.06 -48.75 7.57
N GLN A 44 -47.19 -49.67 7.11
CA GLN A 44 -47.57 -50.84 6.36
C GLN A 44 -48.17 -51.97 7.22
N LYS A 45 -47.86 -52.12 8.52
CA LYS A 45 -48.34 -53.19 9.40
C LYS A 45 -49.72 -52.97 10.00
N ILE A 46 -50.32 -51.82 9.95
CA ILE A 46 -51.63 -51.50 10.56
C ILE A 46 -52.82 -51.72 9.61
N GLN A 47 -52.57 -51.87 8.30
CA GLN A 47 -53.66 -52.02 7.32
C GLN A 47 -54.02 -53.45 6.88
N GLU A 48 -53.32 -54.49 7.35
CA GLU A 48 -53.62 -55.90 6.98
C GLU A 48 -54.79 -56.51 7.72
N LYS A 49 -55.55 -55.82 8.58
CA LYS A 49 -56.55 -56.41 9.49
C LYS A 49 -58.02 -55.96 9.31
N LYS A 50 -58.47 -55.45 8.18
CA LYS A 50 -59.94 -55.28 7.89
C LYS A 50 -60.26 -55.48 6.38
N MET A 51 -60.53 -56.61 5.96
CA MET A 51 -61.66 -57.46 5.52
C MET A 51 -62.54 -56.97 4.35
N GLN A 52 -62.59 -57.86 3.33
CA GLN A 52 -63.80 -58.42 2.64
C GLN A 52 -64.61 -57.54 1.71
N SER A 53 -64.29 -57.59 0.47
CA SER A 53 -65.09 -58.13 -0.63
C SER A 53 -64.33 -58.00 -1.95
N PRO A 54 -64.40 -58.97 -2.89
CA PRO A 54 -63.41 -59.03 -3.97
C PRO A 54 -63.47 -57.88 -5.00
N LYS A 55 -64.57 -57.21 -5.20
CA LYS A 55 -64.71 -56.11 -6.17
C LYS A 55 -64.21 -54.77 -5.64
N ILE A 56 -64.40 -54.51 -4.35
CA ILE A 56 -63.93 -53.25 -3.71
C ILE A 56 -62.43 -53.35 -3.43
N GLN A 57 -61.91 -54.55 -3.22
CA GLN A 57 -60.46 -54.76 -2.98
C GLN A 57 -59.64 -54.53 -4.23
N THR A 58 -60.13 -54.89 -5.43
CA THR A 58 -59.41 -54.68 -6.71
C THR A 58 -59.34 -53.17 -7.06
N GLN A 59 -60.47 -52.46 -6.87
CA GLN A 59 -60.47 -51.02 -7.11
C GLN A 59 -59.55 -50.24 -6.12
N LYS A 60 -59.64 -50.58 -4.81
CA LYS A 60 -58.73 -49.94 -3.81
C LYS A 60 -57.28 -50.33 -4.01
N THR A 61 -56.98 -51.51 -4.55
CA THR A 61 -55.60 -51.91 -4.87
C THR A 61 -55.08 -51.19 -6.10
N GLN A 62 -55.89 -50.92 -7.11
CA GLN A 62 -55.52 -50.10 -8.27
C GLN A 62 -55.36 -48.68 -7.93
N GLU A 63 -56.24 -48.07 -7.12
CA GLU A 63 -56.06 -46.67 -6.64
C GLU A 63 -54.78 -46.49 -5.80
N LYS A 64 -54.49 -47.46 -4.90
CA LYS A 64 -53.21 -47.42 -4.12
C LYS A 64 -51.99 -47.56 -5.02
N LYS A 65 -52.08 -48.41 -6.08
CA LYS A 65 -50.97 -48.57 -7.04
C LYS A 65 -50.77 -47.33 -7.88
N ILE A 66 -51.86 -46.64 -8.28
CA ILE A 66 -51.77 -45.33 -8.99
C ILE A 66 -51.24 -44.23 -8.05
N GLN A 67 -51.67 -44.22 -6.79
CA GLN A 67 -51.20 -43.26 -5.80
C GLN A 67 -49.73 -43.48 -5.44
N SER A 68 -49.28 -44.72 -5.31
CA SER A 68 -47.85 -45.04 -5.11
C SER A 68 -46.99 -44.69 -6.31
N LEU A 69 -47.49 -44.93 -7.54
CA LEU A 69 -46.80 -44.50 -8.78
C LEU A 69 -46.70 -42.98 -8.91
N LYS A 70 -47.78 -42.24 -8.58
CA LYS A 70 -47.75 -40.77 -8.55
C LYS A 70 -46.74 -40.24 -7.52
N MET A 71 -46.70 -40.87 -6.34
CA MET A 71 -45.74 -40.50 -5.29
C MET A 71 -44.29 -40.79 -5.69
N GLN A 72 -44.05 -41.96 -6.32
CA GLN A 72 -42.70 -42.27 -6.87
C GLN A 72 -42.29 -41.30 -7.99
N THR A 73 -43.22 -40.93 -8.87
CA THR A 73 -42.95 -39.96 -9.94
C THR A 73 -42.63 -38.59 -9.38
N HIS A 74 -43.32 -38.16 -8.32
CA HIS A 74 -43.05 -36.89 -7.65
C HIS A 74 -41.68 -36.89 -6.93
N ILE A 75 -41.30 -38.00 -6.30
CA ILE A 75 -40.00 -38.18 -5.66
C ILE A 75 -38.87 -38.11 -6.71
N ILE A 76 -39.04 -38.79 -7.83
CA ILE A 76 -38.06 -38.80 -8.93
C ILE A 76 -37.94 -37.42 -9.55
N GLN A 77 -39.04 -36.68 -9.73
CA GLN A 77 -39.00 -35.29 -10.22
C GLN A 77 -38.31 -34.36 -9.25
N THR A 78 -38.56 -34.52 -7.94
CA THR A 78 -37.91 -33.69 -6.90
C THR A 78 -36.42 -33.99 -6.83
N GLN A 79 -36.02 -35.24 -6.94
CA GLN A 79 -34.59 -35.64 -6.99
C GLN A 79 -33.90 -35.07 -8.23
N LYS A 80 -34.51 -35.16 -9.42
CA LYS A 80 -33.96 -34.54 -10.64
C LYS A 80 -33.77 -33.03 -10.49
N MET A 81 -34.76 -32.31 -9.96
CA MET A 81 -34.64 -30.88 -9.71
C MET A 81 -33.54 -30.53 -8.71
N GLN A 82 -33.34 -31.35 -7.67
CA GLN A 82 -32.24 -31.16 -6.72
C GLN A 82 -30.88 -31.43 -7.37
N GLU A 83 -30.76 -32.47 -8.19
CA GLU A 83 -29.53 -32.76 -8.93
C GLU A 83 -29.16 -31.63 -9.91
N GLU A 84 -30.13 -31.13 -10.68
CA GLU A 84 -29.90 -29.97 -11.57
C GLU A 84 -29.49 -28.73 -10.81
N LYS A 85 -30.07 -28.46 -9.64
CA LYS A 85 -29.72 -27.34 -8.77
C LYS A 85 -28.31 -27.50 -8.20
N ILE A 86 -27.92 -28.70 -7.79
CA ILE A 86 -26.57 -29.00 -7.31
C ILE A 86 -25.55 -28.85 -8.46
N GLN A 87 -25.91 -29.33 -9.66
CA GLN A 87 -25.04 -29.21 -10.82
C GLN A 87 -24.86 -27.74 -11.25
N SER A 88 -25.91 -26.94 -11.23
CA SER A 88 -25.83 -25.51 -11.52
C SER A 88 -24.96 -24.74 -10.50
N LEU A 89 -25.10 -25.08 -9.20
CA LEU A 89 -24.27 -24.51 -8.12
C LEU A 89 -22.79 -24.91 -8.26
N LYS A 90 -22.50 -26.15 -8.63
CA LYS A 90 -21.12 -26.60 -8.90
C LYS A 90 -20.49 -25.83 -10.06
N ILE A 91 -21.22 -25.65 -11.16
CA ILE A 91 -20.76 -24.87 -12.31
C ILE A 91 -20.53 -23.40 -11.93
N GLN A 92 -21.42 -22.80 -11.14
CA GLN A 92 -21.30 -21.43 -10.69
C GLN A 92 -20.09 -21.24 -9.76
N THR A 93 -19.86 -22.20 -8.87
CA THR A 93 -18.69 -22.21 -7.96
C THR A 93 -17.38 -22.36 -8.74
N GLN A 94 -17.35 -23.25 -9.75
CA GLN A 94 -16.20 -23.39 -10.64
C GLN A 94 -15.89 -22.09 -11.39
N LYS A 95 -16.89 -21.44 -11.98
CA LYS A 95 -16.71 -20.14 -12.67
C LYS A 95 -16.19 -19.05 -11.76
N ILE A 96 -16.62 -19.03 -10.50
CA ILE A 96 -16.12 -18.06 -9.49
C ILE A 96 -14.65 -18.36 -9.14
N GLN A 97 -14.29 -19.64 -8.97
CA GLN A 97 -12.91 -20.04 -8.70
C GLN A 97 -11.99 -19.74 -9.89
N GLU A 98 -12.41 -20.03 -11.11
CA GLU A 98 -11.65 -19.69 -12.31
C GLU A 98 -11.40 -18.18 -12.45
N LYS A 99 -12.45 -17.35 -12.22
CA LYS A 99 -12.29 -15.88 -12.20
C LYS A 99 -11.31 -15.41 -11.12
N LYS A 100 -11.35 -16.00 -9.92
CA LYS A 100 -10.39 -15.70 -8.85
C LYS A 100 -8.95 -16.08 -9.25
N ILE A 101 -8.76 -17.27 -9.80
CA ILE A 101 -7.45 -17.75 -10.26
C ILE A 101 -6.93 -16.88 -11.40
N GLN A 102 -7.78 -16.50 -12.36
CA GLN A 102 -7.41 -15.64 -13.46
C GLN A 102 -7.04 -14.23 -12.99
N SER A 103 -7.77 -13.69 -12.03
CA SER A 103 -7.42 -12.40 -11.41
C SER A 103 -6.10 -12.43 -10.65
N GLN A 104 -5.83 -13.52 -9.92
CA GLN A 104 -4.56 -13.73 -9.22
C GLN A 104 -3.39 -13.89 -10.21
N LYS A 105 -3.57 -14.67 -11.29
CA LYS A 105 -2.56 -14.82 -12.35
C LYS A 105 -2.24 -13.49 -13.02
N MET A 106 -3.26 -12.66 -13.32
CA MET A 106 -3.03 -11.31 -13.85
C MET A 106 -2.26 -10.41 -12.89
N GLN A 107 -2.55 -10.47 -11.59
CA GLN A 107 -1.81 -9.71 -10.58
C GLN A 107 -0.35 -10.16 -10.48
N VAL A 108 -0.11 -11.47 -10.47
CA VAL A 108 1.25 -12.03 -10.46
C VAL A 108 2.02 -11.62 -11.72
N GLN A 109 1.39 -11.69 -12.90
CA GLN A 109 2.00 -11.23 -14.15
C GLN A 109 2.30 -9.72 -14.14
N LYS A 110 1.41 -8.88 -13.58
CA LYS A 110 1.68 -7.45 -13.40
C LYS A 110 2.91 -7.22 -12.51
N ILE A 111 2.98 -7.93 -11.38
CA ILE A 111 4.11 -7.82 -10.44
C ILE A 111 5.41 -8.33 -11.11
N GLN A 112 5.37 -9.43 -11.86
CA GLN A 112 6.53 -9.95 -12.59
C GLN A 112 6.98 -9.00 -13.71
N ARG A 113 6.06 -8.47 -14.52
CA ARG A 113 6.39 -7.45 -15.54
C ARG A 113 7.02 -6.21 -14.91
N TYR A 114 6.46 -5.74 -13.79
CA TYR A 114 7.02 -4.65 -13.02
C TYR A 114 8.46 -4.93 -12.55
N LYS A 115 8.73 -6.12 -12.01
CA LYS A 115 10.08 -6.54 -11.59
C LYS A 115 11.05 -6.65 -12.76
N VAL A 116 10.63 -7.20 -13.89
CA VAL A 116 11.48 -7.37 -15.09
C VAL A 116 11.78 -6.02 -15.74
N GLN A 117 10.79 -5.12 -15.84
CA GLN A 117 11.00 -3.76 -16.35
C GLN A 117 11.94 -2.96 -15.44
N ARG A 118 11.83 -3.14 -14.12
CA ARG A 118 12.72 -2.55 -13.12
C ARG A 118 14.17 -3.00 -13.29
N GLN A 119 14.42 -4.27 -13.67
CA GLN A 119 15.77 -4.79 -13.92
C GLN A 119 16.35 -4.30 -15.25
N LYS A 120 15.51 -4.02 -16.25
CA LYS A 120 15.90 -3.53 -17.58
C LYS A 120 16.05 -2.01 -17.68
N ALA A 121 15.53 -1.26 -16.70
CA ALA A 121 15.70 0.18 -16.67
C ALA A 121 17.19 0.51 -16.43
N GLY A 122 17.87 0.85 -17.50
CA GLY A 122 19.23 1.41 -17.43
C GLY A 122 19.24 2.64 -16.53
N ARG A 123 20.43 3.03 -16.08
CA ARG A 123 20.57 4.21 -15.21
C ARG A 123 20.08 5.47 -15.94
N LEU A 124 19.07 6.11 -15.39
CA LEU A 124 18.46 7.32 -15.96
C LEU A 124 19.21 8.57 -15.46
N ALA A 125 20.13 9.05 -16.30
CA ALA A 125 21.03 10.17 -15.94
C ALA A 125 20.26 11.47 -15.64
N GLY A 126 19.09 11.67 -16.24
CA GLY A 126 18.22 12.81 -15.96
C GLY A 126 17.75 12.88 -14.51
N LEU A 127 17.40 11.73 -13.89
CA LEU A 127 17.02 11.71 -12.48
C LEU A 127 18.18 12.06 -11.55
N ASP A 128 19.38 11.56 -11.85
CA ASP A 128 20.58 11.94 -11.10
C ASP A 128 20.89 13.43 -11.29
N THR A 129 20.71 13.96 -12.51
CA THR A 129 20.88 15.40 -12.78
C THR A 129 19.90 16.26 -11.98
N ILE A 130 18.60 15.90 -11.95
CA ILE A 130 17.59 16.64 -11.17
C ILE A 130 17.96 16.62 -9.68
N ARG A 131 18.38 15.46 -9.14
CA ARG A 131 18.86 15.40 -7.74
C ARG A 131 20.06 16.32 -7.51
N GLY A 132 21.02 16.35 -8.42
CA GLY A 132 22.21 17.20 -8.32
C GLY A 132 21.87 18.67 -8.33
N ILE A 133 20.98 19.11 -9.21
CA ILE A 133 20.48 20.50 -9.26
C ILE A 133 19.76 20.85 -7.95
N THR A 134 18.89 19.95 -7.47
CA THR A 134 18.14 20.18 -6.22
C THR A 134 19.07 20.25 -5.01
N LEU A 135 20.13 19.43 -4.96
CA LEU A 135 21.16 19.49 -3.91
C LEU A 135 21.91 20.80 -3.92
N LEU A 136 22.34 21.26 -5.11
CA LEU A 136 23.03 22.54 -5.21
C LEU A 136 22.13 23.71 -4.80
N SER A 137 20.84 23.66 -5.24
CA SER A 137 19.83 24.64 -4.80
C SER A 137 19.65 24.64 -3.29
N MET A 138 19.66 23.47 -2.65
CA MET A 138 19.60 23.32 -1.19
C MET A 138 20.82 23.90 -0.51
N MET A 139 22.03 23.63 -1.02
CA MET A 139 23.25 24.19 -0.45
C MET A 139 23.26 25.73 -0.52
N LEU A 140 22.84 26.30 -1.66
CA LEU A 140 22.67 27.74 -1.82
C LEU A 140 21.64 28.32 -0.85
N TYR A 141 20.50 27.62 -0.68
CA TYR A 141 19.48 28.04 0.29
C TYR A 141 20.04 28.09 1.71
N HIS A 142 20.79 27.07 2.15
CA HIS A 142 21.42 27.02 3.47
C HIS A 142 22.55 28.06 3.62
N THR A 143 23.32 28.33 2.57
CA THR A 143 24.27 29.44 2.58
C THR A 143 23.56 30.77 2.84
N CYS A 144 22.46 31.05 2.16
CA CYS A 144 21.65 32.25 2.40
C CYS A 144 21.07 32.25 3.83
N TRP A 145 20.68 31.10 4.35
CA TRP A 145 20.18 30.95 5.72
C TRP A 145 21.27 31.35 6.75
N ASP A 146 22.45 30.78 6.61
CA ASP A 146 23.59 31.09 7.47
C ASP A 146 23.93 32.60 7.42
N LEU A 147 23.99 33.18 6.21
CA LEU A 147 24.27 34.59 6.03
C LEU A 147 23.24 35.50 6.72
N VAL A 148 21.94 35.16 6.61
CA VAL A 148 20.88 36.01 7.17
C VAL A 148 20.75 35.81 8.68
N PHE A 149 20.70 34.55 9.16
CA PHE A 149 20.35 34.26 10.55
C PHE A 149 21.56 34.16 11.48
N LEU A 150 22.73 33.72 11.00
CA LEU A 150 23.93 33.62 11.81
C LEU A 150 24.83 34.90 11.68
N PHE A 151 24.98 35.43 10.46
CA PHE A 151 25.86 36.59 10.21
C PHE A 151 25.10 37.92 10.06
N GLY A 152 23.77 37.93 10.25
CA GLY A 152 22.97 39.16 10.26
C GLY A 152 22.91 39.89 8.92
N LYS A 153 23.30 39.29 7.80
CA LYS A 153 23.27 39.90 6.47
C LYS A 153 21.85 40.02 5.96
N LYS A 154 21.52 41.07 5.25
CA LYS A 154 20.20 41.26 4.64
C LYS A 154 20.23 40.79 3.18
N ILE A 155 19.46 39.75 2.86
CA ILE A 155 19.24 39.29 1.49
C ILE A 155 17.79 39.60 1.11
N PRO A 156 17.58 40.54 0.15
CA PRO A 156 16.21 40.91 -0.26
C PRO A 156 15.40 39.70 -0.75
N GLY A 157 14.17 39.57 -0.25
CA GLY A 157 13.24 38.47 -0.66
C GLY A 157 13.47 37.11 -0.01
N TYR A 158 14.62 36.88 0.67
CA TYR A 158 14.93 35.59 1.28
C TYR A 158 14.02 35.28 2.49
N SER A 159 13.79 36.21 3.38
CA SER A 159 12.93 36.07 4.56
C SER A 159 11.42 36.22 4.24
N GLY A 160 11.06 36.39 2.96
CA GLY A 160 9.70 36.57 2.50
C GLY A 160 9.15 35.35 1.73
N PHE A 161 8.08 35.61 0.98
CA PHE A 161 7.40 34.59 0.17
C PHE A 161 8.35 33.90 -0.83
N GLY A 162 9.32 34.63 -1.42
CA GLY A 162 10.28 34.04 -2.36
C GLY A 162 11.16 32.99 -1.72
N GLY A 163 11.70 33.23 -0.52
CA GLY A 163 12.47 32.22 0.23
C GLY A 163 11.65 31.02 0.63
N TYR A 164 10.39 31.23 1.04
CA TYR A 164 9.47 30.16 1.36
C TYR A 164 9.20 29.26 0.13
N VAL A 165 8.85 29.83 -1.01
CA VAL A 165 8.60 29.05 -2.26
C VAL A 165 9.86 28.31 -2.68
N TRP A 166 11.03 28.92 -2.57
CA TRP A 166 12.31 28.30 -2.88
C TRP A 166 12.54 27.06 -1.99
N GLN A 167 12.39 27.20 -0.67
CA GLN A 167 12.48 26.08 0.28
C GLN A 167 11.52 24.96 -0.07
N GLN A 168 10.23 25.29 -0.26
CA GLN A 168 9.21 24.29 -0.60
C GLN A 168 9.55 23.57 -1.91
N SER A 169 10.02 24.25 -2.94
CA SER A 169 10.40 23.64 -4.22
C SER A 169 11.51 22.60 -4.06
N ILE A 170 12.51 22.88 -3.23
CA ILE A 170 13.59 21.94 -2.90
C ILE A 170 13.02 20.72 -2.18
N CYS A 171 12.24 20.92 -1.13
CA CYS A 171 11.69 19.84 -0.30
C CYS A 171 10.75 18.93 -1.08
N TRP A 172 9.82 19.52 -1.85
CA TRP A 172 8.88 18.76 -2.66
C TRP A 172 9.60 17.94 -3.73
N THR A 173 10.59 18.52 -4.39
CA THR A 173 11.38 17.80 -5.41
C THR A 173 12.12 16.61 -4.81
N PHE A 174 12.76 16.75 -3.65
CA PHE A 174 13.46 15.65 -2.98
C PHE A 174 12.51 14.52 -2.60
N ILE A 175 11.37 14.83 -2.00
CA ILE A 175 10.41 13.84 -1.53
C ILE A 175 9.75 13.12 -2.73
N LEU A 176 9.32 13.87 -3.77
CA LEU A 176 8.78 13.31 -5.00
C LEU A 176 9.78 12.39 -5.70
N LEU A 177 11.04 12.85 -5.85
CA LEU A 177 12.10 12.03 -6.46
C LEU A 177 12.42 10.79 -5.63
N ALA A 178 12.38 10.87 -4.30
CA ALA A 178 12.57 9.69 -3.44
C ALA A 178 11.49 8.65 -3.67
N GLY A 179 10.22 9.08 -3.75
CA GLY A 179 9.08 8.22 -4.07
C GLY A 179 9.16 7.64 -5.49
N PHE A 180 9.48 8.48 -6.49
CA PHE A 180 9.66 8.07 -7.87
C PHE A 180 10.77 7.02 -8.01
N CYS A 181 11.91 7.25 -7.38
CA CYS A 181 13.08 6.40 -7.47
C CYS A 181 13.01 5.15 -6.59
N TRP A 182 11.98 5.04 -5.73
CA TRP A 182 11.71 3.81 -5.00
C TRP A 182 11.62 2.62 -5.95
N SER A 183 10.81 2.76 -6.99
CA SER A 183 10.56 1.69 -7.95
C SER A 183 11.76 1.30 -8.80
N LEU A 184 12.74 2.18 -8.95
CA LEU A 184 13.99 1.91 -9.67
C LEU A 184 15.04 1.20 -8.82
N GLY A 185 14.92 1.28 -7.50
CA GLY A 185 15.88 0.72 -6.56
C GLY A 185 15.73 -0.79 -6.33
N SER A 186 16.77 -1.43 -5.83
CA SER A 186 16.78 -2.76 -5.23
C SER A 186 17.16 -2.66 -3.75
N HIS A 187 17.00 -3.75 -2.97
CA HIS A 187 17.37 -3.80 -1.55
C HIS A 187 16.70 -2.69 -0.70
N HIS A 188 15.37 -2.55 -0.83
CA HIS A 188 14.59 -1.48 -0.21
C HIS A 188 14.80 -1.37 1.30
N LEU A 189 14.82 -2.50 2.02
CA LEU A 189 15.04 -2.52 3.47
C LEU A 189 16.40 -1.90 3.85
N LYS A 190 17.48 -2.37 3.19
CA LYS A 190 18.83 -1.85 3.46
C LYS A 190 18.92 -0.35 3.17
N ARG A 191 18.38 0.10 2.02
CA ARG A 191 18.38 1.52 1.66
C ARG A 191 17.54 2.36 2.62
N GLY A 192 16.34 1.88 2.97
CA GLY A 192 15.46 2.55 3.93
C GLY A 192 16.11 2.71 5.30
N LEU A 193 16.75 1.64 5.81
CA LEU A 193 17.47 1.67 7.08
C LEU A 193 18.68 2.60 7.05
N ILE A 194 19.45 2.64 5.95
CA ILE A 194 20.58 3.58 5.82
C ILE A 194 20.08 5.03 5.85
N VAL A 195 19.04 5.36 5.08
CA VAL A 195 18.52 6.74 5.03
C VAL A 195 17.89 7.12 6.38
N PHE A 196 17.13 6.24 7.00
CA PHE A 196 16.54 6.46 8.31
C PHE A 196 17.61 6.64 9.41
N GLY A 197 18.60 5.74 9.42
CA GLY A 197 19.73 5.83 10.36
C GLY A 197 20.56 7.11 10.16
N SER A 198 20.73 7.58 8.92
CA SER A 198 21.34 8.86 8.62
C SER A 198 20.56 10.03 9.22
N GLY A 199 19.22 9.96 9.19
CA GLY A 199 18.36 10.97 9.85
C GLY A 199 18.51 10.95 11.37
N ILE A 200 18.58 9.78 12.00
CA ILE A 200 18.87 9.64 13.44
C ILE A 200 20.26 10.19 13.78
N LEU A 201 21.26 9.92 12.94
CA LEU A 201 22.61 10.46 13.12
C LEU A 201 22.61 11.99 13.14
N ILE A 202 21.89 12.64 12.20
CA ILE A 202 21.76 14.12 12.21
C ILE A 202 21.09 14.59 13.50
N THR A 203 20.00 13.94 13.92
CA THR A 203 19.33 14.29 15.18
C THR A 203 20.30 14.21 16.35
N PHE A 204 21.07 13.13 16.45
CA PHE A 204 22.04 12.96 17.53
C PHE A 204 23.15 14.01 17.50
N VAL A 205 23.73 14.26 16.33
CA VAL A 205 24.79 15.26 16.15
C VAL A 205 24.29 16.67 16.48
N THR A 206 23.10 17.06 16.00
CA THR A 206 22.55 18.39 16.23
C THR A 206 22.14 18.60 17.69
N LEU A 207 21.66 17.57 18.39
CA LEU A 207 21.38 17.64 19.82
C LEU A 207 22.64 17.88 20.66
N LEU A 208 23.80 17.34 20.24
CA LEU A 208 25.06 17.49 20.96
C LEU A 208 25.78 18.80 20.62
N VAL A 209 25.79 19.17 19.34
CA VAL A 209 26.65 20.29 18.83
C VAL A 209 25.89 21.60 18.80
N MET A 210 24.58 21.57 18.47
CA MET A 210 23.76 22.77 18.26
C MET A 210 22.36 22.58 18.87
N PRO A 211 22.19 22.45 20.19
CA PRO A 211 20.91 22.15 20.83
C PRO A 211 19.80 23.17 20.52
N GLU A 212 20.17 24.45 20.32
CA GLU A 212 19.24 25.52 19.94
C GLU A 212 18.67 25.35 18.52
N SER A 213 19.44 24.70 17.63
CA SER A 213 19.07 24.45 16.23
C SER A 213 18.94 22.96 15.96
N ARG A 214 18.52 22.20 17.00
CA ARG A 214 18.35 20.73 16.89
C ARG A 214 17.40 20.33 15.77
N VAL A 215 17.74 19.26 15.10
CA VAL A 215 16.92 18.63 14.06
C VAL A 215 16.31 17.35 14.61
N ILE A 216 15.00 17.34 14.83
CA ILE A 216 14.21 16.19 15.27
C ILE A 216 13.17 15.89 14.20
N PHE A 217 13.12 14.64 13.73
CA PHE A 217 12.25 14.21 12.62
C PHE A 217 12.50 15.01 11.33
N GLY A 218 13.77 15.14 10.93
CA GLY A 218 14.16 15.82 9.69
C GLY A 218 13.79 15.02 8.43
N VAL A 219 14.03 15.64 7.26
CA VAL A 219 13.63 15.06 5.95
C VAL A 219 14.25 13.70 5.67
N LEU A 220 15.46 13.35 6.14
CA LEU A 220 16.03 12.00 5.99
C LEU A 220 15.29 10.98 6.84
N THR A 221 14.89 11.32 8.06
CA THR A 221 14.06 10.47 8.90
C THR A 221 12.72 10.20 8.21
N LEU A 222 12.08 11.23 7.64
CA LEU A 222 10.87 11.11 6.85
C LEU A 222 11.06 10.17 5.65
N ILE A 223 12.04 10.44 4.78
CA ILE A 223 12.27 9.65 3.55
C ILE A 223 12.56 8.19 3.90
N GLY A 224 13.41 7.97 4.91
CA GLY A 224 13.71 6.62 5.42
C GLY A 224 12.45 5.90 5.91
N SER A 225 11.60 6.58 6.68
CA SER A 225 10.31 6.05 7.16
C SER A 225 9.36 5.72 6.02
N CYS A 226 9.21 6.62 5.04
CA CYS A 226 8.40 6.39 3.85
C CYS A 226 8.89 5.17 3.07
N MET A 227 10.21 5.02 2.92
CA MET A 227 10.81 3.86 2.25
C MET A 227 10.52 2.55 2.98
N LEU A 228 10.59 2.54 4.30
CA LEU A 228 10.32 1.36 5.11
C LEU A 228 8.82 1.01 5.12
N LEU A 229 7.95 2.00 5.28
CA LEU A 229 6.49 1.82 5.24
C LEU A 229 5.99 1.32 3.89
N LEU A 230 6.62 1.73 2.79
CA LEU A 230 6.20 1.31 1.46
C LEU A 230 6.48 -0.19 1.20
N ILE A 231 7.43 -0.83 1.90
CA ILE A 231 7.74 -2.25 1.73
C ILE A 231 6.51 -3.14 1.91
N PRO A 232 5.79 -3.11 3.05
CA PRO A 232 4.59 -3.91 3.23
C PRO A 232 3.40 -3.41 2.37
N MET A 233 3.34 -2.11 2.07
CA MET A 233 2.22 -1.49 1.35
C MET A 233 2.30 -1.66 -0.16
N GLU A 234 3.49 -1.90 -0.74
CA GLU A 234 3.72 -1.93 -2.20
C GLU A 234 2.71 -2.83 -2.92
N LYS A 235 2.47 -4.04 -2.41
CA LYS A 235 1.55 -5.00 -3.03
C LYS A 235 0.11 -4.49 -3.07
N LEU A 236 -0.32 -3.77 -2.03
CA LEU A 236 -1.65 -3.18 -1.95
C LEU A 236 -1.77 -1.98 -2.88
N LEU A 237 -0.79 -1.11 -2.88
CA LEU A 237 -0.77 0.11 -3.69
C LEU A 237 -0.72 -0.20 -5.19
N LEU A 238 -0.01 -1.25 -5.61
CA LEU A 238 0.03 -1.70 -7.00
C LEU A 238 -1.31 -2.29 -7.51
N LYS A 239 -2.29 -2.56 -6.66
CA LYS A 239 -3.64 -2.94 -7.07
C LYS A 239 -4.44 -1.75 -7.61
N LEU A 240 -4.13 -0.54 -7.15
CA LEU A 240 -4.76 0.68 -7.64
C LEU A 240 -4.22 1.04 -9.03
N ARG A 241 -5.07 1.66 -9.84
CA ARG A 241 -4.65 2.25 -11.11
C ARG A 241 -3.74 3.43 -10.82
N ALA A 242 -2.66 3.58 -11.62
CA ALA A 242 -1.66 4.63 -11.41
C ALA A 242 -2.29 6.04 -11.39
N GLU A 243 -3.27 6.28 -12.26
CA GLU A 243 -3.96 7.57 -12.36
C GLU A 243 -4.75 7.90 -11.07
N ILE A 244 -5.47 6.89 -10.55
CA ILE A 244 -6.26 7.05 -9.31
C ILE A 244 -5.33 7.21 -8.12
N GLY A 245 -4.26 6.42 -8.06
CA GLY A 245 -3.26 6.51 -7.01
C GLY A 245 -2.56 7.86 -7.00
N LEU A 246 -2.19 8.38 -8.18
CA LEU A 246 -1.58 9.71 -8.33
C LEU A 246 -2.53 10.82 -7.87
N ALA A 247 -3.75 10.83 -8.39
CA ALA A 247 -4.74 11.84 -8.02
C ALA A 247 -5.08 11.78 -6.52
N GLY A 248 -5.33 10.56 -5.98
CA GLY A 248 -5.67 10.36 -4.59
C GLY A 248 -4.55 10.76 -3.64
N SER A 249 -3.29 10.37 -3.89
CA SER A 249 -2.16 10.76 -3.06
C SER A 249 -1.89 12.27 -3.12
N SER A 250 -2.01 12.88 -4.29
CA SER A 250 -1.87 14.34 -4.43
C SER A 250 -2.96 15.10 -3.67
N LEU A 251 -4.22 14.63 -3.78
CA LEU A 251 -5.35 15.23 -3.03
C LEU A 251 -5.16 15.09 -1.53
N LEU A 252 -4.74 13.91 -1.05
CA LEU A 252 -4.45 13.70 0.37
C LEU A 252 -3.30 14.56 0.85
N PHE A 253 -2.23 14.75 0.05
CA PHE A 253 -1.15 15.67 0.39
C PHE A 253 -1.68 17.11 0.58
N LEU A 254 -2.49 17.61 -0.34
CA LEU A 254 -3.08 18.94 -0.25
C LEU A 254 -4.01 19.04 0.98
N LEU A 255 -4.85 18.04 1.23
CA LEU A 255 -5.78 18.04 2.35
C LEU A 255 -5.08 18.04 3.72
N PHE A 256 -3.98 17.27 3.84
CA PHE A 256 -3.25 17.15 5.10
C PHE A 256 -2.10 18.17 5.25
N ARG A 257 -1.92 19.10 4.30
CA ARG A 257 -0.78 20.03 4.31
C ARG A 257 -0.70 20.87 5.59
N ASN A 258 -1.83 21.27 6.13
CA ASN A 258 -1.93 22.11 7.34
C ASN A 258 -2.06 21.29 8.65
N VAL A 259 -1.89 19.96 8.61
CA VAL A 259 -2.05 19.13 9.82
C VAL A 259 -1.14 19.58 10.96
N ASN A 260 0.07 20.03 10.65
CA ASN A 260 1.04 20.51 11.65
C ASN A 260 0.60 21.79 12.39
N THR A 261 -0.37 22.53 11.85
CA THR A 261 -0.93 23.75 12.42
C THR A 261 -2.30 23.56 13.07
N GLY A 262 -2.80 22.32 13.14
CA GLY A 262 -4.07 21.99 13.79
C GLY A 262 -5.26 21.97 12.86
N TYR A 263 -5.06 22.01 11.55
CA TYR A 263 -6.15 22.05 10.57
C TYR A 263 -5.96 21.03 9.45
N LEU A 264 -7.06 20.58 8.86
CA LEU A 264 -7.07 20.03 7.51
C LEU A 264 -7.15 21.21 6.53
N GLY A 265 -6.41 21.13 5.43
CA GLY A 265 -6.40 22.16 4.41
C GLY A 265 -5.02 22.37 3.79
N PHE A 266 -4.90 23.42 2.98
CA PHE A 266 -3.67 23.75 2.24
C PHE A 266 -3.32 25.24 2.44
N GLU A 267 -2.12 25.49 2.96
CA GLU A 267 -1.58 26.85 3.18
C GLU A 267 -2.59 27.74 3.93
N ASN A 268 -3.08 28.80 3.33
CA ASN A 268 -4.03 29.73 3.93
C ASN A 268 -5.48 29.21 4.01
N TRP A 269 -5.77 28.04 3.42
CA TRP A 269 -7.12 27.47 3.39
C TRP A 269 -7.27 26.40 4.46
N ASN A 270 -7.89 26.77 5.57
CA ASN A 270 -8.22 25.88 6.67
C ASN A 270 -9.67 25.38 6.49
N ILE A 271 -9.85 24.08 6.26
CA ILE A 271 -11.16 23.44 6.01
C ILE A 271 -11.80 22.99 7.32
N LEU A 272 -11.02 22.29 8.16
CA LEU A 272 -11.53 21.69 9.40
C LEU A 272 -10.46 21.77 10.50
N LYS A 273 -10.84 22.23 11.69
CA LYS A 273 -9.97 22.20 12.88
C LYS A 273 -9.89 20.76 13.40
N LEU A 274 -8.69 20.30 13.70
CA LEU A 274 -8.45 18.99 14.29
C LEU A 274 -8.55 19.04 15.81
N PRO A 275 -8.96 17.94 16.48
CA PRO A 275 -9.01 17.85 17.93
C PRO A 275 -7.64 18.07 18.59
N ASP A 276 -7.61 18.88 19.64
CA ASP A 276 -6.37 19.23 20.35
C ASP A 276 -5.70 18.00 21.00
N GLY A 277 -6.44 16.93 21.34
CA GLY A 277 -5.94 15.69 21.90
C GLY A 277 -4.98 14.89 21.00
N PHE A 278 -4.87 15.23 19.71
CA PHE A 278 -3.84 14.64 18.86
C PHE A 278 -2.45 15.24 19.10
N TYR A 279 -2.34 16.43 19.71
CA TYR A 279 -1.11 17.25 19.82
C TYR A 279 -0.45 17.13 21.19
N GLU A 280 -0.35 15.91 21.76
CA GLU A 280 0.04 15.73 23.16
C GLU A 280 1.41 15.08 23.37
N ASN A 281 1.92 14.30 22.42
CA ASN A 281 3.10 13.49 22.61
C ASN A 281 4.05 13.44 21.41
N LEU A 282 5.25 12.88 21.63
CA LEU A 282 6.29 12.80 20.62
C LEU A 282 5.95 11.83 19.47
N PHE A 283 5.17 10.79 19.73
CA PHE A 283 4.74 9.87 18.69
C PHE A 283 3.75 10.52 17.73
N THR A 284 2.76 11.25 18.25
CA THR A 284 1.83 12.02 17.42
C THR A 284 2.54 13.16 16.70
N THR A 285 3.57 13.78 17.32
CA THR A 285 4.46 14.73 16.67
C THR A 285 5.12 14.10 15.45
N TYR A 286 5.68 12.91 15.55
CA TYR A 286 6.26 12.22 14.39
C TYR A 286 5.22 11.96 13.28
N LEU A 287 3.99 11.64 13.63
CA LEU A 287 2.92 11.43 12.66
C LEU A 287 2.48 12.71 11.94
N GLY A 288 2.56 13.88 12.57
CA GLY A 288 2.12 15.14 11.97
C GLY A 288 1.37 16.07 12.93
N PHE A 289 1.27 15.70 14.19
CA PHE A 289 0.53 16.43 15.22
C PHE A 289 1.52 16.91 16.30
N PRO A 290 2.28 18.01 16.05
CA PRO A 290 3.34 18.44 16.95
C PRO A 290 2.80 18.84 18.32
N GLN A 291 3.38 18.25 19.37
CA GLN A 291 3.04 18.59 20.75
C GLN A 291 3.39 20.06 21.07
N LYS A 292 2.68 20.64 22.00
CA LYS A 292 2.92 22.04 22.45
C LYS A 292 4.36 22.22 22.91
N GLY A 293 5.03 23.26 22.41
CA GLY A 293 6.42 23.55 22.72
C GLY A 293 7.45 22.72 21.96
N PHE A 294 7.03 21.86 21.03
CA PHE A 294 7.96 21.13 20.17
C PHE A 294 8.66 22.10 19.21
N PHE A 295 9.98 21.96 19.13
CA PHE A 295 10.81 22.73 18.20
C PHE A 295 11.81 21.81 17.49
N SER A 296 11.93 22.00 16.18
CA SER A 296 12.96 21.41 15.33
C SER A 296 13.27 22.37 14.18
N ALA A 297 14.55 22.55 13.87
CA ALA A 297 14.98 23.44 12.78
C ALA A 297 14.63 22.87 11.39
N ASP A 298 14.50 21.55 11.27
CA ASP A 298 14.13 20.84 10.04
C ASP A 298 13.08 19.77 10.41
N TYR A 299 11.80 20.19 10.52
CA TYR A 299 10.72 19.28 10.91
C TYR A 299 9.92 18.83 9.69
N PHE A 300 9.96 17.53 9.45
CA PHE A 300 9.16 16.85 8.43
C PHE A 300 8.41 15.68 9.05
N SER A 301 7.15 15.90 9.37
CA SER A 301 6.26 14.88 9.88
C SER A 301 5.91 13.81 8.83
N LEU A 302 5.44 12.66 9.26
CA LEU A 302 5.02 11.61 8.33
C LEU A 302 3.83 12.07 7.46
N LEU A 303 2.81 12.66 8.07
CA LEU A 303 1.73 13.35 7.38
C LEU A 303 2.07 14.87 7.31
N PRO A 304 1.92 15.50 6.18
CA PRO A 304 1.38 15.11 4.86
C PRO A 304 2.39 14.48 3.90
N TRP A 305 3.67 14.48 4.25
CA TRP A 305 4.78 14.23 3.33
C TRP A 305 4.83 12.80 2.78
N PHE A 306 4.28 11.83 3.52
CA PHE A 306 4.12 10.47 3.00
C PHE A 306 3.22 10.43 1.75
N PHE A 307 2.19 11.25 1.69
CA PHE A 307 1.33 11.34 0.52
C PHE A 307 2.06 11.94 -0.68
N LEU A 308 2.94 12.92 -0.46
CA LEU A 308 3.80 13.46 -1.52
C LEU A 308 4.80 12.42 -2.03
N PHE A 309 5.35 11.60 -1.13
CA PHE A 309 6.20 10.46 -1.50
C PHE A 309 5.41 9.44 -2.33
N LEU A 310 4.17 9.11 -1.97
CA LEU A 310 3.29 8.24 -2.75
C LEU A 310 2.92 8.84 -4.11
N THR A 311 2.76 10.17 -4.18
CA THR A 311 2.57 10.87 -5.46
C THR A 311 3.76 10.60 -6.39
N GLY A 312 4.99 10.68 -5.90
CA GLY A 312 6.20 10.30 -6.64
C GLY A 312 6.19 8.83 -7.07
N PHE A 313 5.79 7.91 -6.19
CA PHE A 313 5.66 6.48 -6.48
C PHE A 313 4.66 6.22 -7.63
N TYR A 314 3.48 6.84 -7.59
CA TYR A 314 2.47 6.67 -8.65
C TYR A 314 2.84 7.41 -9.93
N LEU A 315 3.55 8.53 -9.85
CA LEU A 315 4.10 9.22 -11.02
C LEU A 315 5.06 8.31 -11.79
N TYR A 316 5.93 7.56 -11.09
CA TYR A 316 6.76 6.54 -11.73
C TYR A 316 5.91 5.51 -12.47
N GLN A 317 4.85 4.98 -11.82
CA GLN A 317 3.97 3.98 -12.44
C GLN A 317 3.31 4.51 -13.72
N LEU A 318 2.89 5.78 -13.70
CA LEU A 318 2.25 6.43 -14.85
C LEU A 318 3.25 6.65 -15.99
N VAL A 319 4.44 7.19 -15.70
CA VAL A 319 5.50 7.43 -16.71
C VAL A 319 5.97 6.11 -17.32
N GLN A 320 6.12 5.06 -16.49
CA GLN A 320 6.49 3.72 -16.93
C GLN A 320 5.40 3.08 -17.82
N LYS A 321 4.14 3.22 -17.44
CA LYS A 321 2.98 2.72 -18.21
C LYS A 321 2.91 3.31 -19.60
N ASN A 322 3.23 4.60 -19.73
CA ASN A 322 3.18 5.34 -20.98
C ASN A 322 4.49 5.27 -21.78
N HIS A 323 5.46 4.45 -21.36
CA HIS A 323 6.78 4.30 -22.01
C HIS A 323 7.55 5.62 -22.17
N MET A 324 7.35 6.58 -21.26
CA MET A 324 7.97 7.91 -21.32
C MET A 324 9.30 8.03 -20.58
N MET A 325 9.78 6.94 -19.92
CA MET A 325 10.96 6.99 -19.04
C MET A 325 12.21 7.49 -19.78
N GLU A 326 12.52 6.93 -20.94
CA GLU A 326 13.68 7.33 -21.73
C GLU A 326 13.52 8.74 -22.27
N LYS A 327 12.34 9.09 -22.79
CA LYS A 327 12.04 10.43 -23.34
C LYS A 327 12.23 11.52 -22.29
N LEU A 328 11.80 11.28 -21.04
CA LEU A 328 11.85 12.26 -19.96
C LEU A 328 13.22 12.33 -19.25
N PHE A 329 13.96 11.22 -19.16
CA PHE A 329 15.12 11.12 -18.28
C PHE A 329 16.42 10.62 -18.96
N SER A 330 16.48 10.56 -20.31
CA SER A 330 17.69 10.20 -21.06
C SER A 330 18.73 11.33 -21.11
N TRP A 331 18.32 12.57 -20.90
CA TRP A 331 19.20 13.73 -20.90
C TRP A 331 20.13 13.75 -19.67
N ARG A 332 21.27 14.40 -19.82
CA ARG A 332 22.32 14.49 -18.79
C ARG A 332 22.95 15.86 -18.81
N VAL A 333 23.15 16.44 -17.63
CA VAL A 333 24.01 17.59 -17.45
C VAL A 333 25.25 17.13 -16.70
N PRO A 334 26.45 17.13 -17.36
CA PRO A 334 27.67 16.70 -16.72
C PRO A 334 27.99 17.48 -15.45
N GLY A 335 28.49 16.82 -14.43
CA GLY A 335 28.73 17.40 -13.10
C GLY A 335 27.53 17.24 -12.16
N PHE A 336 26.34 17.69 -12.55
CA PHE A 336 25.13 17.55 -11.72
C PHE A 336 24.71 16.08 -11.55
N ASP A 337 24.88 15.25 -12.57
CA ASP A 337 24.59 13.82 -12.47
C ASP A 337 25.56 13.10 -11.50
N VAL A 338 26.80 13.59 -11.38
CA VAL A 338 27.78 13.06 -10.41
C VAL A 338 27.38 13.46 -9.00
N ILE A 339 27.00 14.73 -8.77
CA ILE A 339 26.47 15.23 -7.49
C ILE A 339 25.24 14.40 -7.09
N GLY A 340 24.29 14.19 -7.99
CA GLY A 340 23.07 13.44 -7.72
C GLY A 340 23.32 11.96 -7.39
N ARG A 341 24.39 11.37 -7.91
CA ARG A 341 24.82 9.98 -7.57
C ARG A 341 25.23 9.83 -6.12
N HIS A 342 25.86 10.85 -5.55
CA HIS A 342 26.35 10.86 -4.18
C HIS A 342 25.42 11.64 -3.25
N SER A 343 24.12 11.74 -3.61
CA SER A 343 23.17 12.64 -2.96
C SER A 343 23.09 12.46 -1.44
N LEU A 344 23.11 11.25 -0.90
CA LEU A 344 23.04 11.04 0.54
C LEU A 344 24.28 11.57 1.26
N LEU A 345 25.47 11.30 0.74
CA LEU A 345 26.72 11.78 1.33
C LEU A 345 26.80 13.30 1.30
N ILE A 346 26.49 13.89 0.15
CA ILE A 346 26.49 15.35 -0.01
C ILE A 346 25.44 15.97 0.91
N TYR A 347 24.26 15.36 1.01
CA TYR A 347 23.22 15.80 1.96
C TYR A 347 23.71 15.77 3.41
N LEU A 348 24.45 14.74 3.84
CA LEU A 348 24.97 14.66 5.21
C LEU A 348 26.05 15.71 5.50
N LEU A 349 26.89 16.01 4.51
CA LEU A 349 28.06 16.89 4.68
C LEU A 349 27.79 18.36 4.34
N HIS A 350 26.67 18.68 3.65
CA HIS A 350 26.48 20.04 3.13
C HIS A 350 26.45 21.11 4.23
N GLN A 351 25.71 20.89 5.30
CA GLN A 351 25.56 21.91 6.35
C GLN A 351 26.87 22.20 7.11
N PRO A 352 27.62 21.16 7.59
CA PRO A 352 28.95 21.43 8.16
C PRO A 352 29.91 22.16 7.21
N VAL A 353 29.87 21.79 5.91
CA VAL A 353 30.74 22.41 4.90
C VAL A 353 30.32 23.87 4.63
N VAL A 354 29.02 24.11 4.42
CA VAL A 354 28.46 25.44 4.16
C VAL A 354 28.73 26.35 5.35
N PHE A 355 28.42 25.87 6.56
CA PHE A 355 28.70 26.62 7.79
C PHE A 355 30.21 26.97 7.95
N GLY A 356 31.10 25.97 7.76
CA GLY A 356 32.54 26.19 7.85
C GLY A 356 33.06 27.21 6.85
N ILE A 357 32.60 27.14 5.59
CA ILE A 357 32.97 28.12 4.56
C ILE A 357 32.42 29.52 4.92
N SER A 358 31.15 29.61 5.32
CA SER A 358 30.53 30.87 5.71
C SER A 358 31.24 31.49 6.91
N TRP A 359 31.61 30.67 7.89
CA TRP A 359 32.35 31.13 9.06
C TRP A 359 33.73 31.67 8.68
N MET A 360 34.49 30.95 7.83
CA MET A 360 35.80 31.43 7.34
C MET A 360 35.72 32.75 6.56
N LEU A 361 34.64 32.95 5.79
CA LEU A 361 34.50 34.12 4.94
C LEU A 361 33.94 35.36 5.66
N PHE A 362 33.17 35.20 6.73
CA PHE A 362 32.40 36.30 7.33
C PHE A 362 32.70 36.56 8.81
N GLN A 363 33.51 35.72 9.47
CA GLN A 363 34.05 36.03 10.81
C GLN A 363 35.49 36.59 10.82
N ILE A 364 36.11 36.67 9.65
CA ILE A 364 37.34 37.42 9.49
C ILE A 364 36.95 38.86 9.10
#